data_adfbded0524dfd6f31930ea4ec0dd352
#
_entry.id   adfbded0524dfd6f31930ea4ec0dd352
#
_cell.length_a   1.000
_cell.length_b   1.000
_cell.length_c   1.000
_cell.angle_alpha   90.00
_cell.angle_beta   90.00
_cell.angle_gamma   90.00
#
_symmetry.space_group_name_H-M   'P 1'
#
loop_
_entity.id
_entity.type
_entity.pdbx_description
1 polymer ?
#
loop_
_entity_poly.entity_id
_entity_poly.type
_entity_poly.pdbx_seq_one_letter_code
_entity_poly.pdbx_strand_id
1 'polypeptide(L)'
;MVLTSQSADSLNLNMKTVGIIGGIGPESTIEYYRFIIEAYRRQKPDGSYPSIIINSVDVNKYVGLATANRFDTFADELVIEIERLARAGADFAALAANTPHIVFDELSKRSRIPLVSIIEATRDKALSLGLKRIGLFGTRFTMTGGFYQRVFAAAGLEIVVPTEEEQNYIHEKYIGELLNNIFTAETRAGLLAILRQLQEREQIEALILGGTELPLILRESEQSGVPFLDTTKIHVERIVERLLS
;
A
#
# COMPACT_ATOMS: atom_id res chain seq x y z
N MET A 1 24.31 17.08 44.40
CA MET A 1 24.10 17.72 43.09
C MET A 1 22.72 17.32 42.65
N VAL A 2 21.74 18.19 42.85
CA VAL A 2 20.31 17.92 42.63
C VAL A 2 20.04 18.16 41.15
N LEU A 3 19.72 17.12 40.42
CA LEU A 3 19.25 17.22 39.02
C LEU A 3 17.84 17.82 39.06
N THR A 4 17.72 19.04 38.55
CA THR A 4 16.46 19.80 38.46
C THR A 4 15.47 19.11 37.50
N SER A 5 14.29 18.83 38.01
CA SER A 5 13.12 18.18 37.33
C SER A 5 12.36 19.13 36.39
N GLN A 6 13.01 19.84 35.48
CA GLN A 6 12.35 20.83 34.60
C GLN A 6 12.41 20.52 33.09
N SER A 7 12.64 19.28 32.66
CA SER A 7 12.72 18.98 31.24
C SER A 7 11.83 17.82 30.75
N ALA A 8 10.94 17.26 31.59
CA ALA A 8 10.09 16.14 31.20
C ALA A 8 8.72 16.54 30.62
N ASP A 9 8.23 17.77 30.93
CA ASP A 9 6.85 18.16 30.56
C ASP A 9 6.71 18.88 29.20
N SER A 10 7.80 19.17 28.50
CA SER A 10 7.74 19.83 27.18
C SER A 10 7.89 18.88 25.97
N LEU A 11 8.03 17.57 26.19
CA LEU A 11 8.39 16.60 25.14
C LEU A 11 7.19 15.85 24.53
N ASN A 12 5.95 16.10 24.94
CA ASN A 12 4.81 15.26 24.51
C ASN A 12 3.53 16.01 24.13
N LEU A 13 3.63 17.16 23.48
CA LEU A 13 2.47 17.85 22.91
C LEU A 13 2.35 17.50 21.42
N ASN A 14 1.40 16.59 21.09
CA ASN A 14 0.84 16.29 19.76
C ASN A 14 1.65 15.41 18.79
N MET A 15 2.32 14.35 19.23
CA MET A 15 2.73 13.33 18.27
C MET A 15 1.55 12.41 17.92
N LYS A 16 1.10 12.47 16.67
CA LYS A 16 0.07 11.55 16.17
C LYS A 16 0.57 10.11 16.16
N THR A 17 -0.36 9.20 16.41
CA THR A 17 -0.14 7.75 16.37
C THR A 17 -0.82 7.18 15.12
N VAL A 18 -0.06 6.48 14.28
CA VAL A 18 -0.65 5.75 13.16
C VAL A 18 -1.04 4.33 13.56
N GLY A 19 -2.24 3.92 13.19
CA GLY A 19 -2.69 2.54 13.22
C GLY A 19 -2.48 1.86 11.87
N ILE A 20 -1.87 0.69 11.85
CA ILE A 20 -1.64 -0.10 10.64
C ILE A 20 -2.45 -1.40 10.72
N ILE A 21 -3.37 -1.59 9.77
CA ILE A 21 -3.94 -2.92 9.51
C ILE A 21 -2.92 -3.68 8.66
N GLY A 22 -2.23 -4.59 9.30
CA GLY A 22 -1.20 -5.45 8.73
C GLY A 22 -1.64 -6.91 8.63
N GLY A 23 -0.73 -7.79 8.24
CA GLY A 23 -0.98 -9.24 8.11
C GLY A 23 -1.62 -9.64 6.78
N ILE A 24 -1.98 -8.69 5.93
CA ILE A 24 -2.53 -8.94 4.58
C ILE A 24 -1.39 -8.77 3.55
N GLY A 25 -0.52 -9.61 3.59
CA GLY A 25 0.85 -9.98 3.46
C GLY A 25 1.69 -9.64 4.70
N PRO A 26 2.13 -10.64 5.49
CA PRO A 26 2.95 -10.40 6.68
C PRO A 26 4.27 -9.70 6.38
N GLU A 27 4.96 -10.07 5.30
CA GLU A 27 6.22 -9.45 4.87
C GLU A 27 6.01 -7.95 4.55
N SER A 28 4.91 -7.61 3.90
CA SER A 28 4.55 -6.21 3.65
C SER A 28 4.43 -5.39 4.92
N THR A 29 3.88 -5.99 5.98
CA THR A 29 3.71 -5.32 7.28
C THR A 29 5.06 -5.00 7.91
N ILE A 30 6.04 -5.90 7.79
CA ILE A 30 7.42 -5.70 8.23
C ILE A 30 8.06 -4.53 7.45
N GLU A 31 7.88 -4.51 6.12
CA GLU A 31 8.37 -3.42 5.26
C GLU A 31 7.71 -2.07 5.62
N TYR A 32 6.39 -2.03 5.89
CA TYR A 32 5.72 -0.82 6.36
C TYR A 32 6.34 -0.28 7.64
N TYR A 33 6.53 -1.13 8.64
CA TYR A 33 7.14 -0.73 9.91
C TYR A 33 8.55 -0.15 9.70
N ARG A 34 9.39 -0.84 8.93
CA ARG A 34 10.74 -0.41 8.61
C ARG A 34 10.76 0.93 7.86
N PHE A 35 9.98 1.04 6.79
CA PHE A 35 9.95 2.25 5.96
C PHE A 35 9.35 3.47 6.68
N ILE A 36 8.33 3.29 7.53
CA ILE A 36 7.78 4.38 8.34
C ILE A 36 8.87 4.94 9.27
N ILE A 37 9.61 4.07 9.96
CA ILE A 37 10.72 4.50 10.83
C ILE A 37 11.78 5.23 10.02
N GLU A 38 12.22 4.67 8.90
CA GLU A 38 13.25 5.28 8.04
C GLU A 38 12.80 6.65 7.49
N ALA A 39 11.58 6.74 6.96
CA ALA A 39 11.05 7.97 6.39
C ALA A 39 10.82 9.05 7.47
N TYR A 40 10.32 8.66 8.64
CA TYR A 40 10.14 9.57 9.77
C TYR A 40 11.47 10.14 10.24
N ARG A 41 12.50 9.30 10.46
CA ARG A 41 13.82 9.72 10.92
C ARG A 41 14.56 10.61 9.93
N ARG A 42 14.32 10.46 8.63
CA ARG A 42 14.84 11.41 7.63
C ARG A 42 14.29 12.83 7.79
N GLN A 43 13.04 12.95 8.25
CA GLN A 43 12.37 14.25 8.44
C GLN A 43 12.51 14.79 9.88
N LYS A 44 12.84 13.93 10.85
CA LYS A 44 13.07 14.25 12.27
C LYS A 44 14.47 13.83 12.70
N PRO A 45 15.50 14.67 12.44
CA PRO A 45 16.89 14.34 12.78
C PRO A 45 17.20 14.48 14.28
N ASP A 46 16.21 14.84 15.11
CA ASP A 46 16.30 14.95 16.57
C ASP A 46 16.42 13.61 17.32
N GLY A 47 16.39 12.49 16.58
CA GLY A 47 16.50 11.14 17.14
C GLY A 47 15.19 10.55 17.61
N SER A 48 14.05 11.25 17.45
CA SER A 48 12.73 10.74 17.79
C SER A 48 12.26 9.61 16.86
N TYR A 49 11.27 8.85 17.31
CA TYR A 49 10.64 7.75 16.58
C TYR A 49 9.14 7.96 16.46
N PRO A 50 8.49 7.47 15.37
CA PRO A 50 7.05 7.58 15.22
C PRO A 50 6.30 6.68 16.21
N SER A 51 5.09 7.10 16.63
CA SER A 51 4.18 6.23 17.36
C SER A 51 3.37 5.38 16.37
N ILE A 52 3.47 4.04 16.49
CA ILE A 52 2.86 3.09 15.55
C ILE A 52 2.14 2.00 16.34
N ILE A 53 0.90 1.72 16.00
CA ILE A 53 0.13 0.58 16.48
C ILE A 53 -0.12 -0.34 15.28
N ILE A 54 0.28 -1.60 15.36
CA ILE A 54 0.06 -2.59 14.30
C ILE A 54 -0.96 -3.62 14.80
N ASN A 55 -2.05 -3.77 14.05
CA ASN A 55 -3.01 -4.84 14.21
C ASN A 55 -2.85 -5.80 13.03
N SER A 56 -2.20 -6.93 13.27
CA SER A 56 -1.94 -7.96 12.25
C SER A 56 -3.08 -8.95 12.20
N VAL A 57 -3.69 -9.11 11.02
CA VAL A 57 -4.83 -10.01 10.77
C VAL A 57 -4.43 -11.24 9.95
N ASP A 58 -5.30 -12.25 9.90
CA ASP A 58 -5.06 -13.47 9.11
C ASP A 58 -5.37 -13.23 7.63
N VAL A 59 -4.34 -13.26 6.78
CA VAL A 59 -4.46 -13.09 5.33
C VAL A 59 -5.41 -14.10 4.69
N ASN A 60 -5.43 -15.35 5.16
CA ASN A 60 -6.26 -16.41 4.58
C ASN A 60 -7.76 -16.08 4.68
N LYS A 61 -8.17 -15.47 5.80
CA LYS A 61 -9.54 -14.99 5.98
C LYS A 61 -9.93 -13.98 4.89
N TYR A 62 -9.09 -12.99 4.66
CA TYR A 62 -9.37 -11.91 3.69
C TYR A 62 -9.24 -12.38 2.24
N VAL A 63 -8.26 -13.22 1.92
CA VAL A 63 -8.17 -13.86 0.60
C VAL A 63 -9.41 -14.71 0.34
N GLY A 64 -9.88 -15.51 1.32
CA GLY A 64 -11.07 -16.31 1.20
C GLY A 64 -12.35 -15.48 0.96
N LEU A 65 -12.51 -14.36 1.69
CA LEU A 65 -13.65 -13.45 1.50
C LEU A 65 -13.63 -12.79 0.12
N ALA A 66 -12.47 -12.32 -0.35
CA ALA A 66 -12.32 -11.72 -1.68
C ALA A 66 -12.60 -12.74 -2.79
N THR A 67 -12.07 -13.96 -2.69
CA THR A 67 -12.30 -15.03 -3.66
C THR A 67 -13.78 -15.44 -3.73
N ALA A 68 -14.49 -15.39 -2.59
CA ALA A 68 -15.92 -15.66 -2.53
C ALA A 68 -16.79 -14.44 -2.91
N ASN A 69 -16.19 -13.32 -3.34
CA ASN A 69 -16.86 -12.04 -3.62
C ASN A 69 -17.72 -11.52 -2.45
N ARG A 70 -17.35 -11.84 -1.20
CA ARG A 70 -18.07 -11.42 0.02
C ARG A 70 -17.57 -10.06 0.51
N PHE A 71 -17.67 -9.03 -0.32
CA PHE A 71 -17.10 -7.71 -0.03
C PHE A 71 -17.80 -6.97 1.13
N ASP A 72 -19.09 -7.20 1.36
CA ASP A 72 -19.79 -6.65 2.53
C ASP A 72 -19.19 -7.20 3.84
N THR A 73 -19.04 -8.52 3.93
CA THR A 73 -18.40 -9.17 5.09
C THR A 73 -16.94 -8.75 5.24
N PHE A 74 -16.23 -8.58 4.11
CA PHE A 74 -14.86 -8.10 4.07
C PHE A 74 -14.76 -6.69 4.68
N ALA A 75 -15.68 -5.78 4.32
CA ALA A 75 -15.74 -4.44 4.89
C ALA A 75 -16.09 -4.48 6.37
N ASP A 76 -17.10 -5.28 6.79
CA ASP A 76 -17.51 -5.41 8.19
C ASP A 76 -16.35 -5.82 9.10
N GLU A 77 -15.60 -6.82 8.68
CA GLU A 77 -14.43 -7.30 9.42
C GLU A 77 -13.32 -6.24 9.51
N LEU A 78 -13.03 -5.53 8.43
CA LEU A 78 -12.02 -4.46 8.45
C LEU A 78 -12.46 -3.27 9.32
N VAL A 79 -13.74 -2.92 9.35
CA VAL A 79 -14.25 -1.89 10.25
C VAL A 79 -14.00 -2.27 11.72
N ILE A 80 -14.19 -3.55 12.09
CA ILE A 80 -13.90 -4.03 13.44
C ILE A 80 -12.39 -3.85 13.76
N GLU A 81 -11.53 -4.18 12.82
CA GLU A 81 -10.08 -4.05 13.01
C GLU A 81 -9.62 -2.60 13.10
N ILE A 82 -10.22 -1.70 12.31
CA ILE A 82 -9.99 -0.25 12.39
C ILE A 82 -10.44 0.30 13.74
N GLU A 83 -11.61 -0.14 14.24
CA GLU A 83 -12.12 0.25 15.55
C GLU A 83 -11.20 -0.20 16.69
N ARG A 84 -10.55 -1.37 16.57
CA ARG A 84 -9.51 -1.82 17.52
C ARG A 84 -8.33 -0.85 17.56
N LEU A 85 -7.87 -0.39 16.41
CA LEU A 85 -6.80 0.62 16.34
C LEU A 85 -7.22 1.95 16.96
N ALA A 86 -8.43 2.41 16.66
CA ALA A 86 -8.98 3.64 17.25
C ALA A 86 -9.05 3.55 18.77
N ARG A 87 -9.54 2.44 19.33
CA ARG A 87 -9.59 2.20 20.79
C ARG A 87 -8.20 2.06 21.42
N ALA A 88 -7.22 1.59 20.68
CA ALA A 88 -5.83 1.52 21.13
C ALA A 88 -5.11 2.89 21.11
N GLY A 89 -5.77 3.94 20.60
CA GLY A 89 -5.24 5.30 20.60
C GLY A 89 -4.59 5.73 19.29
N ALA A 90 -4.91 5.08 18.17
CA ALA A 90 -4.50 5.57 16.85
C ALA A 90 -5.30 6.81 16.45
N ASP A 91 -4.64 7.87 16.00
CA ASP A 91 -5.25 9.11 15.51
C ASP A 91 -5.76 8.99 14.07
N PHE A 92 -5.15 8.09 13.30
CA PHE A 92 -5.55 7.73 11.95
C PHE A 92 -5.03 6.32 11.62
N ALA A 93 -5.54 5.72 10.53
CA ALA A 93 -5.11 4.37 10.16
C ALA A 93 -4.79 4.25 8.67
N ALA A 94 -4.04 3.20 8.34
CA ALA A 94 -3.71 2.79 6.99
C ALA A 94 -3.79 1.26 6.87
N LEU A 95 -4.18 0.80 5.67
CA LEU A 95 -4.21 -0.62 5.31
C LEU A 95 -2.92 -0.95 4.57
N ALA A 96 -2.09 -1.84 5.13
CA ALA A 96 -0.79 -2.19 4.56
C ALA A 96 -0.92 -3.18 3.38
N ALA A 97 -1.90 -2.95 2.50
CA ALA A 97 -2.16 -3.76 1.32
C ALA A 97 -3.02 -3.00 0.29
N ASN A 98 -2.92 -3.35 -0.98
CA ASN A 98 -3.70 -2.75 -2.06
C ASN A 98 -5.12 -3.30 -2.17
N THR A 99 -5.27 -4.63 -2.20
CA THR A 99 -6.55 -5.32 -2.41
C THR A 99 -7.69 -4.85 -1.50
N PRO A 100 -7.48 -4.58 -0.18
CA PRO A 100 -8.54 -4.09 0.70
C PRO A 100 -9.16 -2.75 0.29
N HIS A 101 -8.50 -1.99 -0.59
CA HIS A 101 -9.04 -0.72 -1.10
C HIS A 101 -10.23 -0.89 -2.04
N ILE A 102 -10.58 -2.12 -2.42
CA ILE A 102 -11.84 -2.41 -3.14
C ILE A 102 -13.08 -1.99 -2.33
N VAL A 103 -12.98 -1.97 -1.00
CA VAL A 103 -14.03 -1.53 -0.06
C VAL A 103 -13.69 -0.22 0.67
N PHE A 104 -12.66 0.51 0.23
CA PHE A 104 -12.13 1.66 0.96
C PHE A 104 -13.15 2.79 1.18
N ASP A 105 -14.01 3.07 0.21
CA ASP A 105 -15.05 4.09 0.33
C ASP A 105 -16.03 3.77 1.48
N GLU A 106 -16.36 2.47 1.65
CA GLU A 106 -17.21 2.00 2.73
C GLU A 106 -16.50 2.08 4.09
N LEU A 107 -15.22 1.68 4.11
CA LEU A 107 -14.40 1.80 5.32
C LEU A 107 -14.28 3.25 5.77
N SER A 108 -14.04 4.17 4.85
CA SER A 108 -13.87 5.60 5.14
C SER A 108 -15.15 6.23 5.72
N LYS A 109 -16.34 5.79 5.25
CA LYS A 109 -17.63 6.27 5.77
C LYS A 109 -17.91 5.76 7.19
N ARG A 110 -17.42 4.57 7.52
CA ARG A 110 -17.73 3.89 8.79
C ARG A 110 -16.65 4.05 9.85
N SER A 111 -15.45 4.45 9.45
CA SER A 111 -14.31 4.63 10.35
C SER A 111 -14.50 5.86 11.24
N ARG A 112 -14.21 5.73 12.54
CA ARG A 112 -14.15 6.86 13.49
C ARG A 112 -12.90 7.69 13.39
N ILE A 113 -11.84 7.13 12.83
CA ILE A 113 -10.56 7.80 12.61
C ILE A 113 -10.30 7.92 11.12
N PRO A 114 -9.63 9.00 10.67
CA PRO A 114 -9.31 9.15 9.26
C PRO A 114 -8.47 7.99 8.73
N LEU A 115 -8.70 7.61 7.47
CA LEU A 115 -7.91 6.61 6.78
C LEU A 115 -6.99 7.26 5.75
N VAL A 116 -5.78 6.73 5.58
CA VAL A 116 -4.85 7.12 4.51
C VAL A 116 -4.93 6.08 3.40
N SER A 117 -5.25 6.53 2.18
CA SER A 117 -5.42 5.66 1.02
C SER A 117 -4.11 5.48 0.26
N ILE A 118 -3.69 4.23 0.05
CA ILE A 118 -2.55 3.89 -0.82
C ILE A 118 -2.82 4.30 -2.27
N ILE A 119 -4.09 4.20 -2.72
CA ILE A 119 -4.50 4.51 -4.09
C ILE A 119 -4.41 6.01 -4.34
N GLU A 120 -4.95 6.83 -3.42
CA GLU A 120 -4.89 8.28 -3.53
C GLU A 120 -3.45 8.79 -3.44
N ALA A 121 -2.65 8.25 -2.53
CA ALA A 121 -1.23 8.58 -2.44
C ALA A 121 -0.49 8.27 -3.76
N THR A 122 -0.78 7.12 -4.37
CA THR A 122 -0.19 6.72 -5.65
C THR A 122 -0.66 7.62 -6.81
N ARG A 123 -1.95 7.99 -6.84
CA ARG A 123 -2.50 8.97 -7.80
C ARG A 123 -1.79 10.31 -7.69
N ASP A 124 -1.65 10.84 -6.48
CA ASP A 124 -1.03 12.15 -6.26
C ASP A 124 0.45 12.12 -6.68
N LYS A 125 1.15 11.02 -6.43
CA LYS A 125 2.52 10.81 -6.92
C LYS A 125 2.56 10.78 -8.45
N ALA A 126 1.66 10.07 -9.10
CA ALA A 126 1.58 10.03 -10.56
C ALA A 126 1.33 11.42 -11.16
N LEU A 127 0.42 12.21 -10.56
CA LEU A 127 0.19 13.61 -10.94
C LEU A 127 1.43 14.48 -10.79
N SER A 128 2.16 14.34 -9.67
CA SER A 128 3.37 15.10 -9.42
C SER A 128 4.51 14.81 -10.42
N LEU A 129 4.47 13.64 -11.04
CA LEU A 129 5.41 13.22 -12.09
C LEU A 129 4.91 13.56 -13.51
N GLY A 130 3.73 14.15 -13.65
CA GLY A 130 3.14 14.52 -14.94
C GLY A 130 2.68 13.35 -15.80
N LEU A 131 2.54 12.15 -15.20
CA LEU A 131 2.12 10.94 -15.90
C LEU A 131 0.66 11.03 -16.35
N LYS A 132 0.31 10.30 -17.42
CA LYS A 132 -1.05 10.24 -17.98
C LYS A 132 -1.56 8.82 -18.13
N ARG A 133 -0.75 7.90 -18.64
CA ARG A 133 -1.12 6.53 -18.96
C ARG A 133 -0.22 5.55 -18.22
N ILE A 134 -0.79 4.81 -17.27
CA ILE A 134 0.00 4.10 -16.27
C ILE A 134 -0.44 2.64 -16.20
N GLY A 135 0.52 1.72 -16.34
CA GLY A 135 0.28 0.29 -16.16
C GLY A 135 0.05 -0.07 -14.69
N LEU A 136 -0.73 -1.12 -14.45
CA LEU A 136 -1.00 -1.62 -13.10
C LEU A 136 -0.78 -3.13 -13.04
N PHE A 137 0.14 -3.57 -12.19
CA PHE A 137 0.28 -4.96 -11.77
C PHE A 137 -0.20 -5.12 -10.32
N GLY A 138 -0.75 -6.28 -10.01
CA GLY A 138 -1.24 -6.61 -8.66
C GLY A 138 -1.97 -7.94 -8.64
N THR A 139 -2.73 -8.20 -7.59
CA THR A 139 -3.66 -9.32 -7.60
C THR A 139 -4.74 -9.10 -8.66
N ARG A 140 -5.46 -10.15 -9.06
CA ARG A 140 -6.62 -10.01 -9.96
C ARG A 140 -7.59 -8.95 -9.43
N PHE A 141 -7.89 -8.97 -8.14
CA PHE A 141 -8.78 -7.99 -7.50
C PHE A 141 -8.26 -6.55 -7.63
N THR A 142 -6.96 -6.35 -7.54
CA THR A 142 -6.34 -5.05 -7.72
C THR A 142 -6.45 -4.56 -9.16
N MET A 143 -6.20 -5.43 -10.15
CA MET A 143 -6.23 -5.08 -11.56
C MET A 143 -7.65 -4.89 -12.11
N THR A 144 -8.63 -5.73 -11.67
CA THR A 144 -9.99 -5.75 -12.24
C THR A 144 -11.06 -5.13 -11.35
N GLY A 145 -10.76 -4.82 -10.09
CA GLY A 145 -11.74 -4.32 -9.12
C GLY A 145 -12.24 -2.88 -9.37
N GLY A 146 -11.68 -2.19 -10.34
CA GLY A 146 -12.14 -0.86 -10.80
C GLY A 146 -11.80 0.30 -9.85
N PHE A 147 -11.31 0.06 -8.64
CA PHE A 147 -11.05 1.12 -7.66
C PHE A 147 -9.82 1.96 -8.03
N TYR A 148 -8.77 1.40 -8.62
CA TYR A 148 -7.67 2.15 -9.21
C TYR A 148 -8.14 3.01 -10.37
N GLN A 149 -8.84 2.40 -11.32
CA GLN A 149 -9.37 3.07 -12.51
C GLN A 149 -10.25 4.26 -12.12
N ARG A 150 -11.18 4.07 -11.17
CA ARG A 150 -12.09 5.14 -10.71
C ARG A 150 -11.34 6.31 -10.10
N VAL A 151 -10.40 6.06 -9.17
CA VAL A 151 -9.66 7.12 -8.47
C VAL A 151 -8.74 7.89 -9.42
N PHE A 152 -8.09 7.19 -10.36
CA PHE A 152 -7.19 7.81 -11.32
C PHE A 152 -7.94 8.56 -12.41
N ALA A 153 -9.04 8.01 -12.95
CA ALA A 153 -9.86 8.67 -13.95
C ALA A 153 -10.46 9.99 -13.45
N ALA A 154 -10.86 10.07 -12.18
CA ALA A 154 -11.32 11.30 -11.54
C ALA A 154 -10.26 12.41 -11.55
N ALA A 155 -8.98 12.07 -11.68
CA ALA A 155 -7.86 13.00 -11.79
C ALA A 155 -7.33 13.17 -13.24
N GLY A 156 -8.03 12.64 -14.24
CA GLY A 156 -7.63 12.70 -15.65
C GLY A 156 -6.46 11.79 -16.00
N LEU A 157 -6.23 10.72 -15.22
CA LEU A 157 -5.20 9.71 -15.44
C LEU A 157 -5.84 8.40 -15.92
N GLU A 158 -5.16 7.68 -16.80
CA GLU A 158 -5.61 6.39 -17.31
C GLU A 158 -4.81 5.24 -16.68
N ILE A 159 -5.53 4.27 -16.13
CA ILE A 159 -4.96 3.01 -15.67
C ILE A 159 -5.16 1.93 -16.74
N VAL A 160 -4.06 1.33 -17.16
CA VAL A 160 -4.02 0.24 -18.12
C VAL A 160 -3.62 -1.04 -17.40
N VAL A 161 -4.35 -2.11 -17.66
CA VAL A 161 -4.06 -3.44 -17.09
C VAL A 161 -3.65 -4.42 -18.20
N PRO A 162 -2.88 -5.47 -17.87
CA PRO A 162 -2.55 -6.54 -18.79
C PRO A 162 -3.80 -7.25 -19.36
N THR A 163 -3.62 -8.09 -20.39
CA THR A 163 -4.68 -8.97 -20.89
C THR A 163 -5.14 -9.94 -19.80
N GLU A 164 -6.30 -10.57 -19.98
CA GLU A 164 -6.84 -11.53 -19.00
C GLU A 164 -5.87 -12.70 -18.74
N GLU A 165 -5.20 -13.21 -19.77
CA GLU A 165 -4.20 -14.27 -19.65
C GLU A 165 -2.98 -13.81 -18.83
N GLU A 166 -2.46 -12.62 -19.13
CA GLU A 166 -1.36 -12.00 -18.41
C GLU A 166 -1.73 -11.70 -16.94
N GLN A 167 -2.97 -11.23 -16.69
CA GLN A 167 -3.48 -10.99 -15.33
C GLN A 167 -3.60 -12.30 -14.54
N ASN A 168 -4.01 -13.38 -15.17
CA ASN A 168 -4.08 -14.70 -14.55
C ASN A 168 -2.69 -15.18 -14.15
N TYR A 169 -1.70 -15.07 -15.06
CA TYR A 169 -0.31 -15.38 -14.75
C TYR A 169 0.21 -14.58 -13.55
N ILE A 170 0.05 -13.24 -13.57
CA ILE A 170 0.49 -12.37 -12.47
C ILE A 170 -0.18 -12.79 -11.15
N HIS A 171 -1.49 -13.03 -11.17
CA HIS A 171 -2.25 -13.41 -9.98
C HIS A 171 -1.81 -14.75 -9.40
N GLU A 172 -1.65 -15.79 -10.24
CA GLU A 172 -1.20 -17.12 -9.82
C GLU A 172 0.19 -17.06 -9.20
N LYS A 173 1.12 -16.34 -9.83
CA LYS A 173 2.46 -16.11 -9.28
C LYS A 173 2.43 -15.31 -7.98
N TYR A 174 1.55 -14.31 -7.91
CA TYR A 174 1.40 -13.50 -6.71
C TYR A 174 0.94 -14.33 -5.51
N ILE A 175 -0.15 -15.07 -5.66
CA ILE A 175 -0.74 -15.88 -4.58
C ILE A 175 0.11 -17.13 -4.27
N GLY A 176 0.60 -17.82 -5.31
CA GLY A 176 1.32 -19.08 -5.15
C GLY A 176 2.78 -18.93 -4.71
N GLU A 177 3.44 -17.83 -5.10
CA GLU A 177 4.86 -17.62 -4.86
C GLU A 177 5.12 -16.39 -3.97
N LEU A 178 4.75 -15.17 -4.43
CA LEU A 178 5.20 -13.93 -3.78
C LEU A 178 4.66 -13.79 -2.34
N LEU A 179 3.38 -14.09 -2.10
CA LEU A 179 2.80 -14.10 -0.75
C LEU A 179 3.45 -15.13 0.19
N ASN A 180 4.08 -16.16 -0.37
CA ASN A 180 4.79 -17.20 0.37
C ASN A 180 6.31 -16.90 0.46
N ASN A 181 6.73 -15.66 0.15
CA ASN A 181 8.12 -15.21 0.16
C ASN A 181 9.03 -16.02 -0.81
N ILE A 182 8.46 -16.49 -1.94
CA ILE A 182 9.17 -17.22 -2.99
C ILE A 182 9.39 -16.26 -4.17
N PHE A 183 10.66 -15.91 -4.42
CA PHE A 183 11.06 -14.98 -5.47
C PHE A 183 12.02 -15.67 -6.45
N THR A 184 11.48 -16.20 -7.56
CA THR A 184 12.26 -16.94 -8.55
C THR A 184 12.70 -16.05 -9.71
N ALA A 185 13.82 -16.39 -10.35
CA ALA A 185 14.28 -15.71 -11.57
C ALA A 185 13.28 -15.92 -12.73
N GLU A 186 12.62 -17.06 -12.79
CA GLU A 186 11.60 -17.38 -13.79
C GLU A 186 10.39 -16.45 -13.67
N THR A 187 9.83 -16.31 -12.46
CA THR A 187 8.69 -15.42 -12.19
C THR A 187 9.06 -13.96 -12.49
N ARG A 188 10.28 -13.53 -12.10
CA ARG A 188 10.77 -12.20 -12.47
C ARG A 188 10.83 -11.99 -13.97
N ALA A 189 11.37 -12.95 -14.71
CA ALA A 189 11.46 -12.88 -16.18
C ALA A 189 10.07 -12.82 -16.82
N GLY A 190 9.11 -13.62 -16.35
CA GLY A 190 7.73 -13.62 -16.84
C GLY A 190 7.03 -12.27 -16.61
N LEU A 191 7.16 -11.69 -15.39
CA LEU A 191 6.61 -10.36 -15.09
C LEU A 191 7.22 -9.26 -15.97
N LEU A 192 8.54 -9.31 -16.23
CA LEU A 192 9.22 -8.35 -17.12
C LEU A 192 8.81 -8.55 -18.60
N ALA A 193 8.52 -9.77 -19.03
CA ALA A 193 8.01 -10.03 -20.38
C ALA A 193 6.63 -9.42 -20.57
N ILE A 194 5.71 -9.62 -19.61
CA ILE A 194 4.37 -9.01 -19.61
C ILE A 194 4.47 -7.48 -19.61
N LEU A 195 5.37 -6.90 -18.81
CA LEU A 195 5.57 -5.46 -18.79
C LEU A 195 5.99 -4.91 -20.15
N ARG A 196 6.94 -5.57 -20.86
CA ARG A 196 7.37 -5.14 -22.19
C ARG A 196 6.24 -5.21 -23.20
N GLN A 197 5.45 -6.29 -23.18
CA GLN A 197 4.27 -6.43 -24.04
C GLN A 197 3.23 -5.36 -23.76
N LEU A 198 2.96 -5.07 -22.49
CA LEU A 198 2.06 -4.00 -22.08
C LEU A 198 2.57 -2.63 -22.55
N GLN A 199 3.87 -2.36 -22.40
CA GLN A 199 4.49 -1.12 -22.85
C GLN A 199 4.42 -0.95 -24.37
N GLU A 200 4.74 -2.00 -25.14
CA GLU A 200 4.68 -1.98 -26.60
C GLU A 200 3.26 -1.76 -27.11
N ARG A 201 2.28 -2.42 -26.50
CA ARG A 201 0.87 -2.39 -26.90
C ARG A 201 0.17 -1.10 -26.50
N GLU A 202 0.44 -0.61 -25.30
CA GLU A 202 -0.35 0.44 -24.64
C GLU A 202 0.42 1.74 -24.41
N GLN A 203 1.73 1.78 -24.70
CA GLN A 203 2.57 2.99 -24.53
C GLN A 203 2.49 3.58 -23.11
N ILE A 204 2.51 2.73 -22.07
CA ILE A 204 2.48 3.18 -20.69
C ILE A 204 3.74 3.97 -20.32
N GLU A 205 3.58 4.99 -19.48
CA GLU A 205 4.67 5.90 -19.05
C GLU A 205 5.31 5.45 -17.74
N ALA A 206 4.60 4.62 -16.95
CA ALA A 206 5.06 4.05 -15.68
C ALA A 206 4.31 2.76 -15.37
N LEU A 207 4.82 1.95 -14.44
CA LEU A 207 4.13 0.79 -13.89
C LEU A 207 3.87 0.98 -12.39
N ILE A 208 2.59 0.91 -11.98
CA ILE A 208 2.22 0.80 -10.58
C ILE A 208 2.45 -0.64 -10.11
N LEU A 209 3.26 -0.80 -9.08
CA LEU A 209 3.42 -2.05 -8.35
C LEU A 209 2.31 -2.13 -7.29
N GLY A 210 1.09 -2.49 -7.74
CA GLY A 210 -0.15 -2.53 -6.95
C GLY A 210 -0.28 -3.79 -6.09
N GLY A 211 0.84 -4.27 -5.61
CA GLY A 211 0.98 -5.36 -4.67
C GLY A 211 2.28 -5.21 -3.93
N THR A 212 2.24 -5.29 -2.62
CA THR A 212 3.34 -4.95 -1.73
C THR A 212 4.55 -5.90 -1.85
N GLU A 213 4.37 -7.10 -2.42
CA GLU A 213 5.41 -8.07 -2.71
C GLU A 213 6.08 -7.84 -4.08
N LEU A 214 5.42 -7.13 -5.01
CA LEU A 214 5.99 -6.84 -6.34
C LEU A 214 7.32 -6.07 -6.29
N PRO A 215 7.50 -5.05 -5.42
CA PRO A 215 8.80 -4.38 -5.29
C PRO A 215 9.94 -5.28 -4.82
N LEU A 216 9.63 -6.43 -4.19
CA LEU A 216 10.63 -7.39 -3.72
C LEU A 216 11.24 -8.18 -4.88
N ILE A 217 10.49 -8.42 -5.96
CA ILE A 217 10.93 -9.13 -7.16
C ILE A 217 11.28 -8.19 -8.32
N LEU A 218 10.58 -7.06 -8.45
CA LEU A 218 10.81 -6.03 -9.47
C LEU A 218 11.52 -4.82 -8.82
N ARG A 219 12.81 -4.96 -8.50
CA ARG A 219 13.55 -4.00 -7.68
C ARG A 219 14.08 -2.79 -8.47
N GLU A 220 14.32 -2.93 -9.76
CA GLU A 220 15.00 -1.93 -10.58
C GLU A 220 14.19 -1.64 -11.85
N SER A 221 13.87 -0.36 -12.03
CA SER A 221 13.22 0.13 -13.26
C SER A 221 14.17 0.21 -14.47
N GLU A 222 15.50 0.21 -14.26
CA GLU A 222 16.49 0.42 -15.32
C GLU A 222 16.44 -0.61 -16.45
N GLN A 223 15.96 -1.83 -16.17
CA GLN A 223 15.82 -2.90 -17.16
C GLN A 223 14.45 -2.94 -17.85
N SER A 224 13.49 -2.13 -17.39
CA SER A 224 12.09 -2.19 -17.82
C SER A 224 11.73 -1.13 -18.86
N GLY A 225 12.52 -0.07 -18.98
CA GLY A 225 12.23 1.06 -19.88
C GLY A 225 11.16 2.03 -19.32
N VAL A 226 10.48 1.72 -18.19
CA VAL A 226 9.52 2.61 -17.53
C VAL A 226 9.79 2.65 -16.02
N PRO A 227 9.54 3.80 -15.34
CA PRO A 227 9.68 3.90 -13.89
C PRO A 227 8.62 3.06 -13.17
N PHE A 228 9.00 2.53 -12.00
CA PHE A 228 8.11 1.82 -11.11
C PHE A 228 7.57 2.75 -10.03
N LEU A 229 6.25 2.74 -9.83
CA LEU A 229 5.58 3.36 -8.70
C LEU A 229 5.39 2.31 -7.60
N ASP A 230 6.32 2.28 -6.64
CA ASP A 230 6.24 1.42 -5.46
C ASP A 230 5.18 1.98 -4.50
N THR A 231 4.00 1.36 -4.53
CA THR A 231 2.85 1.82 -3.75
C THR A 231 3.10 1.80 -2.25
N THR A 232 3.95 0.88 -1.76
CA THR A 232 4.31 0.81 -0.34
C THR A 232 5.10 2.03 0.10
N LYS A 233 6.15 2.38 -0.64
CA LYS A 233 6.97 3.57 -0.32
C LYS A 233 6.18 4.86 -0.43
N ILE A 234 5.39 5.01 -1.49
CA ILE A 234 4.52 6.17 -1.71
C ILE A 234 3.51 6.32 -0.56
N HIS A 235 2.90 5.22 -0.14
CA HIS A 235 1.93 5.23 0.97
C HIS A 235 2.60 5.59 2.30
N VAL A 236 3.79 5.03 2.55
CA VAL A 236 4.59 5.36 3.74
C VAL A 236 4.97 6.84 3.78
N GLU A 237 5.37 7.45 2.67
CA GLU A 237 5.62 8.89 2.59
C GLU A 237 4.38 9.69 3.03
N ARG A 238 3.19 9.36 2.53
CA ARG A 238 1.93 10.00 2.92
C ARG A 238 1.57 9.78 4.39
N ILE A 239 1.82 8.58 4.94
CA ILE A 239 1.63 8.27 6.36
C ILE A 239 2.54 9.15 7.22
N VAL A 240 3.81 9.29 6.85
CA VAL A 240 4.78 10.10 7.60
C VAL A 240 4.44 11.60 7.52
N GLU A 241 4.03 12.11 6.37
CA GLU A 241 3.51 13.48 6.24
C GLU A 241 2.37 13.74 7.23
N ARG A 242 1.44 12.78 7.36
CA ARG A 242 0.32 12.89 8.29
C ARG A 242 0.72 12.74 9.77
N LEU A 243 1.75 11.96 10.08
CA LEU A 243 2.32 11.87 11.42
C LEU A 243 2.94 13.20 11.87
N LEU A 244 3.49 13.96 10.92
CA LEU A 244 4.22 15.20 11.16
C LEU A 244 3.35 16.46 11.06
N SER A 245 2.11 16.33 10.56
CA SER A 245 1.14 17.44 10.44
C SER A 245 0.33 17.57 11.72
#